data_2b28fc1c636ed28aa94f35879d1aad19
#
_entry.id   2b28fc1c636ed28aa94f35879d1aad19
#
_cell.length_a   1.000
_cell.length_b   1.000
_cell.length_c   1.000
_cell.angle_alpha   90.00
_cell.angle_beta   90.00
_cell.angle_gamma   90.00
#
_symmetry.space_group_name_H-M   'P 1'
#
loop_
_entity.id
_entity.type
_entity.pdbx_description
1 polymer ?
#
loop_
_entity_poly.entity_id
_entity_poly.type
_entity_poly.pdbx_seq_one_letter_code
_entity_poly.pdbx_strand_id
1 'polypeptide(L)'
;MADFTVTAANVQQTSTAKTRAGIAGESLTAGDVVFRDSADSNKIKLADCTNADKYQAVGIALNASEDGQPCDYVEADLGFTPGFTSTIGQVVVLSASGGLAPVADLTTGDYAVVCGIMVSTTTMNLEFSEYNRVDATIA
;
A
#
# COMPACT_ATOMS: atom_id res chain seq x y z
N MET A 1 1.63 -6.17 17.56
CA MET A 1 0.35 -6.33 16.86
C MET A 1 0.60 -6.80 15.45
N ALA A 2 -0.39 -7.42 14.87
CA ALA A 2 -0.21 -8.02 13.55
C ALA A 2 -0.73 -7.12 12.45
N ASP A 3 -0.17 -7.26 11.24
CA ASP A 3 -0.69 -6.66 10.03
C ASP A 3 -2.12 -7.15 9.77
N PHE A 4 -2.87 -6.38 8.99
CA PHE A 4 -4.11 -6.87 8.43
C PHE A 4 -3.83 -8.06 7.51
N THR A 5 -4.69 -9.07 7.56
CA THR A 5 -4.60 -10.21 6.65
C THR A 5 -5.37 -9.89 5.38
N VAL A 6 -4.66 -9.61 4.30
CA VAL A 6 -5.27 -9.25 3.02
C VAL A 6 -5.61 -10.50 2.23
N THR A 7 -6.88 -10.61 1.80
CA THR A 7 -7.32 -11.64 0.86
C THR A 7 -7.28 -11.05 -0.55
N ALA A 8 -6.31 -11.48 -1.36
CA ALA A 8 -6.08 -10.92 -2.69
C ALA A 8 -7.29 -10.96 -3.60
N ALA A 9 -8.09 -12.03 -3.52
CA ALA A 9 -9.31 -12.18 -4.34
C ALA A 9 -10.39 -11.15 -4.04
N ASN A 10 -10.32 -10.48 -2.88
CA ASN A 10 -11.30 -9.47 -2.46
C ASN A 10 -10.81 -8.04 -2.66
N VAL A 11 -9.60 -7.85 -3.16
CA VAL A 11 -9.07 -6.52 -3.46
C VAL A 11 -9.79 -5.97 -4.69
N GLN A 12 -10.44 -4.80 -4.55
CA GLN A 12 -11.27 -4.26 -5.61
C GLN A 12 -11.28 -2.74 -5.63
N GLN A 13 -11.05 -2.18 -6.79
CA GLN A 13 -11.16 -0.75 -7.04
C GLN A 13 -12.59 -0.37 -7.44
N THR A 14 -12.92 0.93 -7.30
CA THR A 14 -14.18 1.48 -7.83
C THR A 14 -13.94 2.14 -9.19
N SER A 15 -15.02 2.59 -9.82
CA SER A 15 -14.96 3.27 -11.12
C SER A 15 -14.26 4.64 -11.07
N THR A 16 -14.12 5.22 -9.86
CA THR A 16 -13.46 6.53 -9.66
C THR A 16 -12.00 6.40 -9.27
N ALA A 17 -11.44 5.19 -9.23
CA ALA A 17 -10.07 4.96 -8.85
C ALA A 17 -9.08 5.60 -9.82
N LYS A 18 -8.01 6.17 -9.27
CA LYS A 18 -6.85 6.61 -10.07
C LYS A 18 -5.85 5.47 -10.11
N THR A 19 -5.66 4.90 -11.29
CA THR A 19 -4.77 3.77 -11.48
C THR A 19 -3.60 4.12 -12.38
N ARG A 20 -2.51 3.39 -12.21
CA ARG A 20 -1.33 3.48 -13.07
C ARG A 20 -0.85 2.08 -13.41
N ALA A 21 -0.08 2.00 -14.50
CA ALA A 21 0.57 0.76 -14.92
C ALA A 21 2.08 0.90 -14.77
N GLY A 22 2.72 -0.21 -14.40
CA GLY A 22 4.17 -0.30 -14.30
C GLY A 22 4.64 -1.70 -14.63
N ILE A 23 5.92 -1.95 -14.45
CA ILE A 23 6.52 -3.28 -14.62
C ILE A 23 6.98 -3.76 -13.25
N ALA A 24 6.56 -4.96 -12.85
CA ALA A 24 6.98 -5.53 -11.59
C ALA A 24 8.48 -5.85 -11.58
N GLY A 25 9.15 -5.60 -10.47
CA GLY A 25 10.56 -5.93 -10.25
C GLY A 25 10.76 -7.11 -9.32
N GLU A 26 9.69 -7.70 -8.85
CA GLU A 26 9.65 -8.89 -8.01
C GLU A 26 8.24 -9.46 -8.02
N SER A 27 8.04 -10.59 -7.35
CA SER A 27 6.72 -11.21 -7.25
C SER A 27 5.77 -10.34 -6.43
N LEU A 28 4.63 -9.97 -7.00
CA LEU A 28 3.60 -9.14 -6.38
C LEU A 28 2.25 -9.83 -6.45
N THR A 29 1.38 -9.54 -5.47
CA THR A 29 -0.02 -9.99 -5.47
C THR A 29 -0.95 -8.80 -5.24
N ALA A 30 -2.22 -8.95 -5.63
CA ALA A 30 -3.21 -7.90 -5.37
C ALA A 30 -3.30 -7.60 -3.87
N GLY A 31 -3.29 -6.34 -3.52
CA GLY A 31 -3.30 -5.88 -2.13
C GLY A 31 -1.95 -5.51 -1.56
N ASP A 32 -0.86 -5.81 -2.25
CA ASP A 32 0.48 -5.41 -1.81
C ASP A 32 0.68 -3.91 -2.00
N VAL A 33 1.21 -3.24 -0.99
CA VAL A 33 1.65 -1.85 -1.10
C VAL A 33 2.97 -1.83 -1.83
N VAL A 34 3.08 -0.97 -2.84
CA VAL A 34 4.24 -0.96 -3.73
C VAL A 34 4.90 0.42 -3.79
N PHE A 35 6.18 0.43 -4.12
CA PHE A 35 6.95 1.64 -4.41
C PHE A 35 7.62 1.50 -5.77
N ARG A 36 8.11 2.62 -6.29
CA ARG A 36 8.83 2.65 -7.56
C ARG A 36 10.32 2.72 -7.28
N ASP A 37 11.05 1.70 -7.72
CA ASP A 37 12.49 1.61 -7.48
C ASP A 37 13.28 2.31 -8.58
N SER A 38 13.73 3.53 -8.32
CA SER A 38 14.50 4.33 -9.28
C SER A 38 15.87 3.73 -9.59
N ALA A 39 16.41 2.89 -8.71
CA ALA A 39 17.68 2.21 -8.93
C ALA A 39 17.55 0.99 -9.85
N ASP A 40 16.31 0.54 -10.13
CA ASP A 40 16.03 -0.59 -10.99
C ASP A 40 15.00 -0.23 -12.06
N SER A 41 15.31 0.80 -12.86
CA SER A 41 14.50 1.26 -14.00
C SER A 41 13.05 1.60 -13.64
N ASN A 42 12.81 2.10 -12.43
CA ASN A 42 11.48 2.44 -11.92
C ASN A 42 10.51 1.25 -11.86
N LYS A 43 11.02 0.03 -11.70
CA LYS A 43 10.18 -1.15 -11.50
C LYS A 43 9.43 -1.07 -10.19
N ILE A 44 8.27 -1.72 -10.16
CA ILE A 44 7.36 -1.73 -9.02
C ILE A 44 7.73 -2.88 -8.09
N LYS A 45 7.95 -2.57 -6.82
CA LYS A 45 8.39 -3.55 -5.81
C LYS A 45 7.62 -3.34 -4.50
N LEU A 46 7.72 -4.29 -3.58
CA LEU A 46 7.07 -4.21 -2.26
C LEU A 46 7.63 -3.04 -1.45
N ALA A 47 6.75 -2.16 -1.00
CA ALA A 47 7.12 -1.08 -0.08
C ALA A 47 7.36 -1.64 1.33
N ASP A 48 8.14 -0.93 2.14
CA ASP A 48 8.51 -1.39 3.48
C ASP A 48 8.72 -0.20 4.41
N CYS A 49 7.96 -0.12 5.49
CA CYS A 49 8.05 0.99 6.44
C CYS A 49 9.34 0.98 7.26
N THR A 50 10.09 -0.11 7.27
CA THR A 50 11.34 -0.22 8.03
C THR A 50 12.58 0.11 7.21
N ASN A 51 12.42 0.40 5.92
CA ASN A 51 13.56 0.56 4.99
C ASN A 51 13.54 1.96 4.37
N ALA A 52 14.64 2.68 4.54
CA ALA A 52 14.81 4.06 4.05
C ALA A 52 14.67 4.17 2.52
N ASP A 53 14.95 3.09 1.79
CA ASP A 53 14.90 3.10 0.32
C ASP A 53 13.56 2.60 -0.24
N LYS A 54 12.64 2.11 0.62
CA LYS A 54 11.41 1.42 0.18
C LYS A 54 10.13 1.97 0.80
N TYR A 55 10.19 3.00 1.64
CA TYR A 55 9.00 3.47 2.34
C TYR A 55 8.13 4.42 1.51
N GLN A 56 8.63 4.94 0.40
CA GLN A 56 7.90 5.92 -0.42
C GLN A 56 6.88 5.22 -1.32
N ALA A 57 5.84 4.68 -0.70
CA ALA A 57 4.80 3.94 -1.40
C ALA A 57 4.06 4.81 -2.42
N VAL A 58 3.71 4.22 -3.56
CA VAL A 58 2.99 4.91 -4.64
C VAL A 58 1.59 4.37 -4.88
N GLY A 59 1.27 3.19 -4.36
CA GLY A 59 -0.05 2.61 -4.53
C GLY A 59 -0.16 1.19 -4.00
N ILE A 60 -1.30 0.57 -4.31
CA ILE A 60 -1.57 -0.84 -3.98
C ILE A 60 -1.74 -1.61 -5.28
N ALA A 61 -1.06 -2.73 -5.41
CA ALA A 61 -1.14 -3.60 -6.58
C ALA A 61 -2.55 -4.17 -6.75
N LEU A 62 -3.00 -4.23 -8.00
CA LEU A 62 -4.34 -4.70 -8.36
C LEU A 62 -4.33 -6.09 -8.99
N ASN A 63 -3.18 -6.60 -9.39
CA ASN A 63 -3.05 -7.92 -10.02
C ASN A 63 -1.77 -8.61 -9.55
N ALA A 64 -1.75 -9.93 -9.70
CA ALA A 64 -0.54 -10.72 -9.48
C ALA A 64 0.42 -10.51 -10.65
N SER A 65 1.70 -10.36 -10.36
CA SER A 65 2.75 -10.24 -11.39
C SER A 65 4.08 -10.77 -10.87
N GLU A 66 4.89 -11.26 -11.79
CA GLU A 66 6.26 -11.67 -11.53
C GLU A 66 7.23 -10.64 -12.12
N ASP A 67 8.51 -10.73 -11.76
CA ASP A 67 9.54 -9.82 -12.28
C ASP A 67 9.48 -9.72 -13.81
N GLY A 68 9.39 -8.49 -14.30
CA GLY A 68 9.30 -8.19 -15.73
C GLY A 68 7.88 -8.16 -16.29
N GLN A 69 6.87 -8.53 -15.52
CA GLN A 69 5.47 -8.53 -15.97
C GLN A 69 4.77 -7.20 -15.64
N PRO A 70 3.71 -6.85 -16.40
CA PRO A 70 2.92 -5.66 -16.08
C PRO A 70 2.25 -5.75 -14.71
N CYS A 71 2.26 -4.64 -13.98
CA CYS A 71 1.59 -4.51 -12.70
C CYS A 71 0.77 -3.21 -12.72
N ASP A 72 -0.55 -3.34 -12.56
CA ASP A 72 -1.41 -2.19 -12.34
C ASP A 72 -1.51 -1.91 -10.85
N TYR A 73 -1.51 -0.64 -10.47
CA TYR A 73 -1.68 -0.25 -9.08
C TYR A 73 -2.59 0.97 -8.96
N VAL A 74 -3.27 1.08 -7.83
CA VAL A 74 -4.19 2.19 -7.54
C VAL A 74 -3.50 3.21 -6.63
N GLU A 75 -3.54 4.49 -7.03
CA GLU A 75 -2.99 5.60 -6.25
C GLU A 75 -4.00 6.19 -5.28
N ALA A 76 -5.25 6.27 -5.70
CA ALA A 76 -6.33 6.88 -4.92
C ALA A 76 -7.67 6.28 -5.33
N ASP A 77 -8.54 6.08 -4.35
CA ASP A 77 -9.89 5.58 -4.57
C ASP A 77 -10.73 5.85 -3.32
N LEU A 78 -11.82 6.58 -3.46
CA LEU A 78 -12.67 6.95 -2.32
C LEU A 78 -13.37 5.76 -1.67
N GLY A 79 -13.55 4.67 -2.37
CA GLY A 79 -14.26 3.48 -1.88
C GLY A 79 -13.51 2.18 -2.14
N PHE A 80 -12.19 2.19 -2.03
CA PHE A 80 -11.35 1.02 -2.30
C PHE A 80 -11.62 -0.10 -1.30
N THR A 81 -11.73 -1.35 -1.81
CA THR A 81 -11.84 -2.54 -0.98
C THR A 81 -10.45 -3.19 -0.84
N PRO A 82 -9.82 -3.07 0.34
CA PRO A 82 -8.43 -3.52 0.51
C PRO A 82 -8.26 -5.02 0.73
N GLY A 83 -9.36 -5.77 0.85
CA GLY A 83 -9.30 -7.22 1.05
C GLY A 83 -9.21 -7.64 2.51
N PHE A 84 -9.46 -6.77 3.45
CA PHE A 84 -9.58 -7.06 4.88
C PHE A 84 -10.73 -6.26 5.49
N THR A 85 -11.07 -6.55 6.75
CA THR A 85 -12.10 -5.81 7.49
C THR A 85 -11.47 -5.08 8.66
N SER A 86 -12.02 -3.91 8.99
CA SER A 86 -11.59 -3.13 10.15
C SER A 86 -12.72 -2.22 10.62
N THR A 87 -12.46 -1.40 11.65
CA THR A 87 -13.45 -0.44 12.15
C THR A 87 -13.47 0.83 11.33
N ILE A 88 -14.64 1.46 11.24
CA ILE A 88 -14.78 2.78 10.61
C ILE A 88 -13.89 3.78 11.34
N GLY A 89 -13.15 4.57 10.57
CA GLY A 89 -12.23 5.58 11.10
C GLY A 89 -10.83 5.07 11.37
N GLN A 90 -10.58 3.76 11.24
CA GLN A 90 -9.23 3.20 11.41
C GLN A 90 -8.28 3.78 10.37
N VAL A 91 -7.18 4.37 10.82
CA VAL A 91 -6.10 4.81 9.94
C VAL A 91 -5.26 3.60 9.57
N VAL A 92 -5.08 3.39 8.27
CA VAL A 92 -4.35 2.27 7.70
C VAL A 92 -2.99 2.76 7.20
N VAL A 93 -1.93 2.11 7.62
CA VAL A 93 -0.56 2.50 7.31
C VAL A 93 0.21 1.38 6.62
N LEU A 94 1.32 1.75 5.97
CA LEU A 94 2.27 0.79 5.41
C LEU A 94 2.96 0.02 6.54
N SER A 95 3.02 -1.28 6.37
CA SER A 95 3.82 -2.17 7.22
C SER A 95 5.06 -2.66 6.47
N ALA A 96 5.70 -3.71 6.95
CA ALA A 96 6.86 -4.30 6.28
C ALA A 96 6.41 -5.14 5.07
N SER A 97 7.28 -5.23 4.07
CA SER A 97 7.12 -6.13 2.91
C SER A 97 5.76 -6.02 2.21
N GLY A 98 5.32 -4.80 1.96
CA GLY A 98 4.07 -4.53 1.23
C GLY A 98 2.81 -4.72 2.05
N GLY A 99 2.92 -4.93 3.36
CA GLY A 99 1.78 -5.14 4.25
C GLY A 99 1.04 -3.86 4.60
N LEU A 100 -0.18 -4.02 5.11
CA LEU A 100 -1.01 -2.95 5.67
C LEU A 100 -1.27 -3.26 7.14
N ALA A 101 -1.26 -2.22 7.97
CA ALA A 101 -1.43 -2.36 9.40
C ALA A 101 -2.24 -1.19 9.97
N PRO A 102 -2.87 -1.36 11.16
CA PRO A 102 -3.43 -0.22 11.88
C PRO A 102 -2.31 0.68 12.36
N VAL A 103 -2.57 1.99 12.43
CA VAL A 103 -1.55 2.99 12.79
C VAL A 103 -0.91 2.70 14.16
N ALA A 104 -1.63 2.04 15.06
CA ALA A 104 -1.11 1.68 16.38
C ALA A 104 0.04 0.66 16.34
N ASP A 105 0.24 -0.03 15.21
CA ASP A 105 1.33 -1.00 15.05
C ASP A 105 2.69 -0.34 14.76
N LEU A 106 2.70 0.93 14.41
CA LEU A 106 3.96 1.62 14.14
C LEU A 106 4.81 1.71 15.40
N THR A 107 6.09 1.42 15.25
CA THR A 107 7.05 1.43 16.35
C THR A 107 8.25 2.32 16.02
N THR A 108 9.12 2.51 17.00
CA THR A 108 10.37 3.27 16.84
C THR A 108 11.16 2.72 15.66
N GLY A 109 11.60 3.60 14.78
CA GLY A 109 12.39 3.25 13.60
C GLY A 109 11.55 3.05 12.33
N ASP A 110 10.23 3.00 12.44
CA ASP A 110 9.36 2.88 11.27
C ASP A 110 9.12 4.25 10.62
N TYR A 111 8.92 4.24 9.30
CA TYR A 111 8.41 5.40 8.58
C TYR A 111 6.88 5.38 8.59
N ALA A 112 6.26 6.48 8.99
CA ALA A 112 4.80 6.59 9.00
C ALA A 112 4.31 6.96 7.60
N VAL A 113 3.66 6.01 6.93
CA VAL A 113 3.06 6.21 5.61
C VAL A 113 1.59 5.87 5.70
N VAL A 114 0.74 6.89 5.71
CA VAL A 114 -0.71 6.70 5.75
C VAL A 114 -1.21 6.35 4.37
N CYS A 115 -1.83 5.17 4.26
CA CYS A 115 -2.40 4.70 3.00
C CYS A 115 -3.86 5.14 2.85
N GLY A 116 -4.57 5.30 3.96
CA GLY A 116 -5.96 5.73 3.94
C GLY A 116 -6.65 5.52 5.26
N ILE A 117 -7.96 5.76 5.24
CA ILE A 117 -8.83 5.65 6.43
C ILE A 117 -10.05 4.82 6.06
N MET A 118 -10.44 3.89 6.93
CA MET A 118 -11.63 3.07 6.73
C MET A 118 -12.88 3.94 6.77
N VAL A 119 -13.70 3.87 5.72
CA VAL A 119 -14.98 4.59 5.63
C VAL A 119 -16.17 3.66 5.86
N SER A 120 -15.93 2.36 5.84
CA SER A 120 -16.86 1.31 6.28
C SER A 120 -16.02 0.19 6.87
N THR A 121 -16.64 -0.93 7.26
CA THR A 121 -15.88 -2.08 7.76
C THR A 121 -15.10 -2.81 6.68
N THR A 122 -15.41 -2.58 5.40
CA THR A 122 -14.80 -3.30 4.26
C THR A 122 -14.15 -2.39 3.22
N THR A 123 -14.40 -1.08 3.28
CA THR A 123 -13.88 -0.13 2.28
C THR A 123 -13.14 1.02 2.95
N MET A 124 -12.19 1.59 2.22
CA MET A 124 -11.38 2.70 2.71
C MET A 124 -11.28 3.81 1.67
N ASN A 125 -11.08 5.03 2.15
CA ASN A 125 -10.63 6.15 1.31
C ASN A 125 -9.12 6.01 1.19
N LEU A 126 -8.67 5.55 0.03
CA LEU A 126 -7.26 5.29 -0.26
C LEU A 126 -6.63 6.48 -0.95
N GLU A 127 -5.47 6.92 -0.47
CA GLU A 127 -4.72 7.98 -1.14
C GLU A 127 -3.23 7.88 -0.80
N PHE A 128 -2.41 7.78 -1.83
CA PHE A 128 -0.96 7.84 -1.71
C PHE A 128 -0.47 9.21 -2.17
N SER A 129 0.07 9.98 -1.24
CA SER A 129 0.50 11.35 -1.46
C SER A 129 1.70 11.63 -0.56
N GLU A 130 2.59 12.51 -0.99
CA GLU A 130 3.71 12.94 -0.14
C GLU A 130 3.24 13.63 1.14
N TYR A 131 2.00 14.12 1.18
CA TYR A 131 1.42 14.71 2.39
C TYR A 131 1.00 13.66 3.42
N ASN A 132 0.88 12.40 3.00
CA ASN A 132 0.43 11.31 3.85
C ASN A 132 1.57 10.51 4.47
N ARG A 133 2.79 10.98 4.32
CA ARG A 133 3.96 10.32 4.92
C ARG A 133 4.87 11.33 5.59
N VAL A 134 5.61 10.84 6.56
CA VAL A 134 6.68 11.60 7.23
C VAL A 134 8.01 11.03 6.73
N ASP A 135 8.84 11.88 6.15
CA ASP A 135 10.14 11.48 5.61
C ASP A 135 11.22 11.38 6.71
N ALA A 136 10.82 10.84 7.85
CA ALA A 136 11.67 10.57 9.00
C ALA A 136 11.09 9.40 9.79
N THR A 137 11.93 8.68 10.50
CA THR A 137 11.49 7.57 11.33
C THR A 137 10.87 8.02 12.65
N ILE A 138 10.00 7.18 13.21
CA ILE A 138 9.45 7.38 14.53
C ILE A 138 10.57 7.25 15.57
N ALA A 139 10.64 8.23 16.46
CA ALA A 139 11.64 8.28 17.52
C ALA A 139 11.37 7.28 18.64
#